data_a480530d70e1afeffcf2deb9d0e5b5ff
#
_entry.id   a480530d70e1afeffcf2deb9d0e5b5ff
#
_cell.length_a   1.000
_cell.length_b   1.000
_cell.length_c   1.000
_cell.angle_alpha   90.00
_cell.angle_beta   90.00
_cell.angle_gamma   90.00
#
_symmetry.space_group_name_H-M   'P 1'
#
loop_
_entity.id
_entity.type
_entity.pdbx_description
1 polymer ?
#
loop_
_entity_poly.entity_id
_entity_poly.type
_entity_poly.pdbx_seq_one_letter_code
_entity_poly.pdbx_strand_id
1 'polypeptide(L)'
;MQSWAGYGIVIMNDQQKQKLLKVARDTVEAVIRRQKITKPQSDDPELNAPCGCFVTLKNHDRLRGCIGQFVSDSPLIELVAEMAKASATGDPRFLDDPITVRELDKLDVEISVLSPLKRTDDPLNLRLGVDGIYIKKGRASGCFLPQVATETGWDKEEFLSYCCAHKAGLAADAWKDPKTEVYLFTAEVFGADFKDI
;
A
#
# COMPACT_ATOMS: atom_id res chain seq x y z
N MET A 1 -3.49 -23.76 -10.21
CA MET A 1 -4.06 -22.53 -9.60
C MET A 1 -3.72 -21.35 -10.50
N GLN A 2 -4.71 -20.58 -10.94
CA GLN A 2 -4.45 -19.42 -11.78
C GLN A 2 -3.96 -18.29 -10.87
N SER A 3 -2.80 -17.73 -11.19
CA SER A 3 -2.22 -16.58 -10.49
C SER A 3 -3.19 -15.39 -10.51
N TRP A 4 -3.42 -14.76 -9.37
CA TRP A 4 -4.26 -13.56 -9.22
C TRP A 4 -3.79 -12.38 -10.09
N ALA A 5 -2.54 -12.38 -10.54
CA ALA A 5 -1.97 -11.36 -11.43
C ALA A 5 -2.72 -11.15 -12.76
N GLY A 6 -3.61 -12.09 -13.16
CA GLY A 6 -4.40 -11.98 -14.40
C GLY A 6 -5.81 -11.41 -14.24
N TYR A 7 -6.35 -11.29 -13.02
CA TYR A 7 -7.78 -11.00 -12.79
C TYR A 7 -8.10 -9.59 -12.30
N GLY A 8 -7.14 -8.73 -12.05
CA GLY A 8 -7.39 -7.36 -11.60
C GLY A 8 -7.93 -7.24 -10.16
N ILE A 9 -8.07 -8.33 -9.44
CA ILE A 9 -8.40 -8.38 -8.01
C ILE A 9 -7.37 -9.26 -7.33
N VAL A 10 -6.73 -8.72 -6.29
CA VAL A 10 -5.86 -9.51 -5.41
C VAL A 10 -6.73 -10.19 -4.37
N ILE A 11 -6.63 -11.49 -4.24
CA ILE A 11 -7.27 -12.27 -3.18
C ILE A 11 -6.21 -13.22 -2.62
N MET A 12 -5.84 -13.00 -1.37
CA MET A 12 -4.87 -13.81 -0.66
C MET A 12 -5.56 -14.74 0.34
N ASN A 13 -5.07 -15.97 0.46
CA ASN A 13 -5.54 -16.86 1.50
C ASN A 13 -4.94 -16.50 2.87
N ASP A 14 -5.51 -17.05 3.95
CA ASP A 14 -5.10 -16.72 5.31
C ASP A 14 -3.63 -17.06 5.60
N GLN A 15 -3.09 -18.13 5.03
CA GLN A 15 -1.68 -18.52 5.20
C GLN A 15 -0.73 -17.48 4.58
N GLN A 16 -1.08 -16.97 3.40
CA GLN A 16 -0.31 -15.91 2.73
C GLN A 16 -0.34 -14.62 3.54
N LYS A 17 -1.53 -14.22 4.02
CA LYS A 17 -1.69 -13.04 4.88
C LYS A 17 -0.87 -13.17 6.16
N GLN A 18 -0.97 -14.28 6.86
CA GLN A 18 -0.21 -14.53 8.08
C GLN A 18 1.31 -14.53 7.82
N LYS A 19 1.75 -15.08 6.70
CA LYS A 19 3.17 -15.07 6.32
C LYS A 19 3.68 -13.65 6.12
N LEU A 20 2.92 -12.79 5.41
CA LEU A 20 3.31 -11.40 5.16
C LEU A 20 3.27 -10.56 6.45
N LEU A 21 2.25 -10.72 7.28
CA LEU A 21 2.16 -10.06 8.59
C LEU A 21 3.36 -10.40 9.46
N LYS A 22 3.73 -11.69 9.53
CA LYS A 22 4.91 -12.14 10.26
C LYS A 22 6.20 -11.51 9.71
N VAL A 23 6.37 -11.45 8.39
CA VAL A 23 7.53 -10.81 7.76
C VAL A 23 7.61 -9.34 8.12
N ALA A 24 6.50 -8.63 8.06
CA ALA A 24 6.44 -7.21 8.41
C ALA A 24 6.80 -6.99 9.89
N ARG A 25 6.16 -7.73 10.82
CA ARG A 25 6.46 -7.66 12.26
C ARG A 25 7.93 -7.95 12.55
N ASP A 26 8.43 -9.10 12.10
CA ASP A 26 9.82 -9.54 12.39
C ASP A 26 10.84 -8.51 11.84
N THR A 27 10.53 -7.87 10.70
CA THR A 27 11.38 -6.81 10.12
C THR A 27 11.36 -5.55 10.98
N VAL A 28 10.18 -5.09 11.38
CA VAL A 28 10.04 -3.90 12.26
C VAL A 28 10.74 -4.12 13.58
N GLU A 29 10.53 -5.27 14.22
CA GLU A 29 11.21 -5.62 15.48
C GLU A 29 12.71 -5.62 15.33
N ALA A 30 13.25 -6.27 14.29
CA ALA A 30 14.69 -6.33 14.04
C ALA A 30 15.28 -4.93 13.85
N VAL A 31 14.63 -4.08 13.08
CA VAL A 31 15.11 -2.71 12.81
C VAL A 31 15.09 -1.85 14.08
N ILE A 32 13.99 -1.88 14.84
CA ILE A 32 13.84 -1.07 16.06
C ILE A 32 14.81 -1.56 17.17
N ARG A 33 15.05 -2.87 17.25
CA ARG A 33 16.03 -3.47 18.16
C ARG A 33 17.48 -3.40 17.65
N ARG A 34 17.71 -2.81 16.45
CA ARG A 34 19.03 -2.74 15.78
C ARG A 34 19.66 -4.12 15.57
N GLN A 35 18.84 -5.09 15.26
CA GLN A 35 19.26 -6.46 14.94
C GLN A 35 19.38 -6.64 13.42
N LYS A 36 20.04 -7.73 13.00
CA LYS A 36 20.15 -8.08 11.59
C LYS A 36 18.78 -8.49 11.04
N ILE A 37 18.36 -7.83 9.96
CA ILE A 37 17.17 -8.21 9.22
C ILE A 37 17.48 -9.48 8.42
N THR A 38 16.65 -10.51 8.59
CA THR A 38 16.74 -11.72 7.78
C THR A 38 15.95 -11.52 6.49
N LYS A 39 16.56 -11.79 5.34
CA LYS A 39 15.86 -11.73 4.06
C LYS A 39 14.76 -12.80 4.05
N PRO A 40 13.49 -12.41 3.87
CA PRO A 40 12.40 -13.39 3.86
C PRO A 40 12.44 -14.24 2.59
N GLN A 41 11.94 -15.48 2.70
CA GLN A 41 11.84 -16.42 1.58
C GLN A 41 10.48 -17.13 1.62
N SER A 42 10.00 -17.51 0.44
CA SER A 42 8.79 -18.30 0.29
C SER A 42 8.89 -19.22 -0.93
N ASP A 43 8.30 -20.41 -0.84
CA ASP A 43 8.09 -21.31 -1.97
C ASP A 43 6.75 -21.04 -2.67
N ASP A 44 5.93 -20.13 -2.12
CA ASP A 44 4.65 -19.73 -2.69
C ASP A 44 4.88 -18.80 -3.90
N PRO A 45 4.46 -19.20 -5.12
CA PRO A 45 4.66 -18.38 -6.32
C PRO A 45 3.98 -17.02 -6.25
N GLU A 46 2.86 -16.89 -5.53
CA GLU A 46 2.12 -15.63 -5.41
C GLU A 46 2.86 -14.64 -4.49
N LEU A 47 3.50 -15.12 -3.42
CA LEU A 47 4.36 -14.29 -2.58
C LEU A 47 5.68 -13.90 -3.24
N ASN A 48 6.06 -14.60 -4.30
CA ASN A 48 7.22 -14.29 -5.14
C ASN A 48 6.87 -13.48 -6.40
N ALA A 49 5.57 -13.25 -6.65
CA ALA A 49 5.15 -12.42 -7.79
C ALA A 49 5.44 -10.93 -7.51
N PRO A 50 5.89 -10.16 -8.53
CA PRO A 50 6.07 -8.73 -8.39
C PRO A 50 4.73 -8.01 -8.34
N CYS A 51 4.54 -7.18 -7.33
CA CYS A 51 3.36 -6.31 -7.22
C CYS A 51 3.66 -5.13 -6.29
N GLY A 52 2.76 -4.13 -6.27
CA GLY A 52 2.86 -3.04 -5.32
C GLY A 52 2.34 -3.42 -3.93
N CYS A 53 2.88 -2.80 -2.90
CA CYS A 53 2.29 -2.89 -1.57
C CYS A 53 2.55 -1.63 -0.75
N PHE A 54 1.71 -1.43 0.28
CA PHE A 54 1.93 -0.46 1.35
C PHE A 54 1.95 -1.19 2.68
N VAL A 55 2.79 -0.71 3.60
CA VAL A 55 2.80 -1.15 4.99
C VAL A 55 2.52 0.04 5.87
N THR A 56 1.50 -0.06 6.69
CA THR A 56 1.09 0.95 7.66
C THR A 56 1.33 0.43 9.07
N LEU A 57 1.95 1.24 9.90
CA LEU A 57 2.17 0.96 11.32
C LEU A 57 1.35 1.97 12.13
N LYS A 58 0.59 1.46 13.09
CA LYS A 58 -0.18 2.27 14.04
C LYS A 58 0.16 1.85 15.46
N ASN A 59 -0.02 2.75 16.42
CA ASN A 59 -0.06 2.46 17.84
C ASN A 59 -1.45 2.85 18.32
N HIS A 60 -2.33 1.89 18.43
CA HIS A 60 -3.78 2.09 18.45
C HIS A 60 -4.22 2.92 17.23
N ASP A 61 -4.97 4.00 17.40
CA ASP A 61 -5.42 4.85 16.29
C ASP A 61 -4.35 5.84 15.78
N ARG A 62 -3.17 5.88 16.43
CA ARG A 62 -2.11 6.82 16.04
C ARG A 62 -1.23 6.23 14.94
N LEU A 63 -1.20 6.87 13.78
CA LEU A 63 -0.26 6.52 12.72
C LEU A 63 1.20 6.69 13.19
N ARG A 64 2.04 5.67 12.91
CA ARG A 64 3.47 5.65 13.23
C ARG A 64 4.37 5.53 12.00
N GLY A 65 3.78 5.24 10.84
CA GLY A 65 4.44 5.19 9.55
C GLY A 65 3.55 4.53 8.51
N CYS A 66 3.68 4.98 7.26
CA CYS A 66 2.99 4.38 6.13
C CYS A 66 3.79 4.66 4.85
N ILE A 67 4.48 3.65 4.35
CA ILE A 67 5.29 3.72 3.13
C ILE A 67 4.93 2.56 2.21
N GLY A 68 4.99 2.79 0.91
CA GLY A 68 4.71 1.77 -0.08
C GLY A 68 5.17 2.15 -1.48
N GLN A 69 5.03 1.22 -2.39
CA GLN A 69 5.28 1.39 -3.81
C GLN A 69 4.12 0.81 -4.62
N PHE A 70 3.74 1.51 -5.69
CA PHE A 70 2.66 1.05 -6.60
C PHE A 70 3.12 -0.03 -7.55
N VAL A 71 4.37 0.01 -7.94
CA VAL A 71 4.98 -0.94 -8.88
C VAL A 71 6.34 -1.33 -8.31
N SER A 72 6.62 -2.61 -8.32
CA SER A 72 7.92 -3.16 -7.94
C SER A 72 8.22 -4.37 -8.80
N ASP A 73 9.49 -4.55 -9.13
CA ASP A 73 10.01 -5.76 -9.78
C ASP A 73 10.48 -6.81 -8.74
N SER A 74 10.48 -6.44 -7.46
CA SER A 74 10.84 -7.34 -6.36
C SER A 74 9.69 -8.29 -6.01
N PRO A 75 9.99 -9.50 -5.53
CA PRO A 75 9.00 -10.38 -4.93
C PRO A 75 8.19 -9.68 -3.84
N LEU A 76 6.87 -9.90 -3.78
CA LEU A 76 6.00 -9.29 -2.79
C LEU A 76 6.52 -9.47 -1.36
N ILE A 77 6.96 -10.67 -1.02
CA ILE A 77 7.46 -10.97 0.33
C ILE A 77 8.69 -10.13 0.70
N GLU A 78 9.56 -9.85 -0.26
CA GLU A 78 10.73 -8.99 -0.06
C GLU A 78 10.31 -7.51 0.02
N LEU A 79 9.38 -7.09 -0.86
CA LEU A 79 8.86 -5.73 -0.86
C LEU A 79 8.15 -5.39 0.46
N VAL A 80 7.36 -6.33 1.02
CA VAL A 80 6.73 -6.14 2.33
C VAL A 80 7.77 -5.89 3.42
N ALA A 81 8.87 -6.64 3.45
CA ALA A 81 9.95 -6.39 4.40
C ALA A 81 10.61 -5.01 4.20
N GLU A 82 10.85 -4.62 2.94
CA GLU A 82 11.41 -3.31 2.61
C GLU A 82 10.48 -2.17 3.05
N MET A 83 9.19 -2.26 2.74
CA MET A 83 8.21 -1.26 3.10
C MET A 83 7.95 -1.21 4.62
N ALA A 84 7.97 -2.36 5.31
CA ALA A 84 7.88 -2.42 6.76
C ALA A 84 9.04 -1.69 7.45
N LYS A 85 10.27 -1.92 6.97
CA LYS A 85 11.46 -1.18 7.42
C LYS A 85 11.32 0.31 7.15
N ALA A 86 10.94 0.69 5.92
CA ALA A 86 10.81 2.08 5.53
C ALA A 86 9.72 2.79 6.35
N SER A 87 8.59 2.15 6.61
CA SER A 87 7.52 2.69 7.45
C SER A 87 7.97 2.90 8.90
N ALA A 88 8.79 1.99 9.43
CA ALA A 88 9.26 2.08 10.80
C ALA A 88 10.34 3.15 11.03
N THR A 89 11.16 3.47 10.01
CA THR A 89 12.37 4.29 10.21
C THR A 89 12.64 5.34 9.15
N GLY A 90 11.89 5.36 8.06
CA GLY A 90 12.14 6.21 6.90
C GLY A 90 10.96 7.09 6.50
N ASP A 91 9.85 7.05 7.22
CA ASP A 91 8.72 7.95 6.95
C ASP A 91 9.06 9.37 7.42
N PRO A 92 9.17 10.35 6.51
CA PRO A 92 9.63 11.69 6.85
C PRO A 92 8.73 12.43 7.85
N ARG A 93 7.48 12.01 8.00
CA ARG A 93 6.53 12.61 8.96
C ARG A 93 6.84 12.26 10.40
N PHE A 94 7.65 11.22 10.66
CA PHE A 94 7.90 10.66 11.99
C PHE A 94 9.39 10.55 12.34
N LEU A 95 10.29 11.18 11.57
CA LEU A 95 11.74 11.13 11.84
C LEU A 95 12.10 11.76 13.20
N ASP A 96 11.36 12.77 13.62
CA ASP A 96 11.56 13.44 14.93
C ASP A 96 10.85 12.72 16.09
N ASP A 97 10.07 11.68 15.80
CA ASP A 97 9.31 10.88 16.77
C ASP A 97 9.41 9.40 16.42
N PRO A 98 10.59 8.79 16.51
CA PRO A 98 10.83 7.42 16.09
C PRO A 98 10.11 6.41 16.98
N ILE A 99 9.73 5.28 16.39
CA ILE A 99 9.19 4.13 17.12
C ILE A 99 10.24 3.60 18.10
N THR A 100 9.83 3.33 19.32
CA THR A 100 10.70 2.82 20.38
C THR A 100 10.45 1.34 20.67
N VAL A 101 11.42 0.66 21.30
CA VAL A 101 11.28 -0.75 21.71
C VAL A 101 10.05 -0.96 22.64
N ARG A 102 9.68 0.06 23.44
CA ARG A 102 8.53 -0.01 24.37
C ARG A 102 7.17 0.05 23.66
N GLU A 103 7.15 0.48 22.40
CA GLU A 103 5.93 0.54 21.59
C GLU A 103 5.66 -0.76 20.84
N LEU A 104 6.64 -1.63 20.64
CA LEU A 104 6.51 -2.81 19.77
C LEU A 104 5.28 -3.66 20.08
N ASP A 105 5.03 -3.94 21.35
CA ASP A 105 3.88 -4.77 21.78
C ASP A 105 2.52 -4.07 21.62
N LYS A 106 2.52 -2.79 21.24
CA LYS A 106 1.32 -1.96 21.07
C LYS A 106 1.11 -1.56 19.59
N LEU A 107 1.97 -2.03 18.70
CA LEU A 107 1.85 -1.73 17.29
C LEU A 107 0.82 -2.65 16.64
N ASP A 108 0.11 -2.08 15.68
CA ASP A 108 -0.67 -2.76 14.69
C ASP A 108 0.04 -2.63 13.34
N VAL A 109 0.03 -3.67 12.55
CA VAL A 109 0.48 -3.62 11.16
C VAL A 109 -0.67 -3.87 10.21
N GLU A 110 -0.78 -3.04 9.20
CA GLU A 110 -1.72 -3.20 8.10
C GLU A 110 -0.92 -3.25 6.78
N ILE A 111 -1.23 -4.23 5.95
CA ILE A 111 -0.61 -4.42 4.64
C ILE A 111 -1.69 -4.26 3.58
N SER A 112 -1.44 -3.37 2.59
CA SER A 112 -2.25 -3.25 1.40
C SER A 112 -1.48 -3.84 0.22
N VAL A 113 -1.94 -4.94 -0.34
CA VAL A 113 -1.37 -5.57 -1.53
C VAL A 113 -2.16 -5.11 -2.75
N LEU A 114 -1.47 -4.56 -3.76
CA LEU A 114 -2.10 -3.92 -4.90
C LEU A 114 -2.15 -4.85 -6.10
N SER A 115 -3.25 -4.78 -6.87
CA SER A 115 -3.28 -5.36 -8.20
C SER A 115 -2.39 -4.56 -9.16
N PRO A 116 -2.01 -5.13 -10.31
CA PRO A 116 -1.36 -4.38 -11.37
C PRO A 116 -2.19 -3.15 -11.79
N LEU A 117 -1.51 -2.04 -12.08
CA LEU A 117 -2.14 -0.83 -12.57
C LEU A 117 -2.75 -1.08 -13.96
N LYS A 118 -4.03 -0.80 -14.13
CA LYS A 118 -4.73 -0.92 -15.41
C LYS A 118 -5.14 0.47 -15.90
N ARG A 119 -4.55 0.91 -17.02
CA ARG A 119 -4.93 2.17 -17.65
C ARG A 119 -6.39 2.15 -18.08
N THR A 120 -7.10 3.24 -17.86
CA THR A 120 -8.48 3.44 -18.33
C THR A 120 -8.58 4.65 -19.23
N ASP A 121 -9.41 4.53 -20.28
CA ASP A 121 -9.79 5.65 -21.14
C ASP A 121 -11.11 6.31 -20.66
N ASP A 122 -11.81 5.68 -19.72
CA ASP A 122 -13.00 6.21 -19.06
C ASP A 122 -12.80 6.21 -17.52
N PRO A 123 -12.22 7.29 -16.95
CA PRO A 123 -11.99 7.39 -15.52
C PRO A 123 -13.27 7.29 -14.67
N LEU A 124 -14.42 7.68 -15.19
CA LEU A 124 -15.70 7.61 -14.47
C LEU A 124 -16.29 6.19 -14.37
N ASN A 125 -15.71 5.23 -15.08
CA ASN A 125 -16.08 3.81 -14.93
C ASN A 125 -15.49 3.16 -13.67
N LEU A 126 -14.74 3.91 -12.84
CA LEU A 126 -14.26 3.43 -11.55
C LEU A 126 -15.40 3.04 -10.60
N ARG A 127 -15.14 2.07 -9.73
CA ARG A 127 -16.06 1.60 -8.68
C ARG A 127 -15.56 2.13 -7.33
N LEU A 128 -16.30 3.09 -6.75
CA LEU A 128 -15.93 3.66 -5.44
C LEU A 128 -15.86 2.57 -4.37
N GLY A 129 -14.85 2.61 -3.52
CA GLY A 129 -14.59 1.63 -2.48
C GLY A 129 -13.97 0.30 -2.96
N VAL A 130 -13.86 0.10 -4.27
CA VAL A 130 -13.27 -1.11 -4.88
C VAL A 130 -12.01 -0.77 -5.67
N ASP A 131 -12.08 0.28 -6.49
CA ASP A 131 -10.98 0.73 -7.33
C ASP A 131 -10.26 1.90 -6.66
N GLY A 132 -8.95 1.77 -6.50
CA GLY A 132 -8.05 2.87 -6.28
C GLY A 132 -7.68 3.54 -7.60
N ILE A 133 -7.19 4.75 -7.52
CA ILE A 133 -6.75 5.52 -8.68
C ILE A 133 -5.27 5.92 -8.57
N TYR A 134 -4.56 5.82 -9.67
CA TYR A 134 -3.24 6.40 -9.85
C TYR A 134 -3.27 7.32 -11.07
N ILE A 135 -3.00 8.60 -10.86
CA ILE A 135 -3.04 9.64 -11.88
C ILE A 135 -1.61 10.09 -12.17
N LYS A 136 -1.26 10.20 -13.45
CA LYS A 136 0.05 10.62 -13.90
C LYS A 136 -0.05 11.60 -15.06
N LYS A 137 0.73 12.69 -14.98
CA LYS A 137 0.89 13.65 -16.09
C LYS A 137 2.33 14.17 -16.10
N GLY A 138 3.11 13.72 -17.08
CA GLY A 138 4.53 14.02 -17.13
C GLY A 138 5.28 13.48 -15.90
N ARG A 139 5.84 14.37 -15.09
CA ARG A 139 6.57 14.00 -13.84
C ARG A 139 5.68 14.05 -12.59
N ALA A 140 4.51 14.63 -12.70
CA ALA A 140 3.55 14.70 -11.59
C ALA A 140 2.75 13.40 -11.51
N SER A 141 2.54 12.90 -10.30
CA SER A 141 1.70 11.74 -10.06
C SER A 141 1.11 11.77 -8.65
N GLY A 142 -0.03 11.13 -8.50
CA GLY A 142 -0.72 11.00 -7.23
C GLY A 142 -1.68 9.83 -7.24
N CYS A 143 -2.11 9.42 -6.07
CA CYS A 143 -2.99 8.27 -5.92
C CYS A 143 -3.94 8.40 -4.73
N PHE A 144 -5.02 7.65 -4.81
CA PHE A 144 -5.84 7.26 -3.67
C PHE A 144 -6.08 5.76 -3.67
N LEU A 145 -5.96 5.16 -2.50
CA LEU A 145 -6.39 3.78 -2.26
C LEU A 145 -7.93 3.69 -2.27
N PRO A 146 -8.51 2.50 -2.55
CA PRO A 146 -9.96 2.35 -2.63
C PRO A 146 -10.73 2.83 -1.40
N GLN A 147 -10.20 2.59 -0.20
CA GLN A 147 -10.86 2.94 1.07
C GLN A 147 -11.06 4.44 1.26
N VAL A 148 -10.22 5.28 0.65
CA VAL A 148 -10.36 6.75 0.76
C VAL A 148 -11.74 7.20 0.28
N ALA A 149 -12.30 6.58 -0.77
CA ALA A 149 -13.62 6.92 -1.27
C ALA A 149 -14.74 6.62 -0.25
N THR A 150 -14.61 5.53 0.51
CA THR A 150 -15.60 5.14 1.54
C THR A 150 -15.48 5.98 2.81
N GLU A 151 -14.26 6.37 3.17
CA GLU A 151 -13.99 7.19 4.36
C GLU A 151 -14.44 8.65 4.17
N THR A 152 -14.36 9.16 2.94
CA THR A 152 -14.68 10.58 2.65
C THR A 152 -16.09 10.78 2.15
N GLY A 153 -16.74 9.75 1.60
CA GLY A 153 -18.06 9.84 0.99
C GLY A 153 -18.07 10.63 -0.33
N TRP A 154 -16.93 10.85 -0.95
CA TRP A 154 -16.82 11.55 -2.22
C TRP A 154 -17.46 10.78 -3.37
N ASP A 155 -18.01 11.53 -4.31
CA ASP A 155 -18.40 10.97 -5.59
C ASP A 155 -17.18 10.72 -6.50
N LYS A 156 -17.41 10.16 -7.69
CA LYS A 156 -16.33 9.79 -8.62
C LYS A 156 -15.54 10.99 -9.14
N GLU A 157 -16.22 12.10 -9.43
CA GLU A 157 -15.57 13.31 -9.91
C GLU A 157 -14.75 13.98 -8.80
N GLU A 158 -15.29 14.01 -7.58
CA GLU A 158 -14.58 14.50 -6.41
C GLU A 158 -13.34 13.66 -6.12
N PHE A 159 -13.48 12.33 -6.14
CA PHE A 159 -12.37 11.41 -5.90
C PHE A 159 -11.21 11.62 -6.89
N LEU A 160 -11.53 11.75 -8.19
CA LEU A 160 -10.55 12.05 -9.24
C LEU A 160 -9.94 13.46 -9.06
N SER A 161 -10.79 14.45 -8.80
CA SER A 161 -10.40 15.85 -8.70
C SER A 161 -9.51 16.11 -7.47
N TYR A 162 -9.86 15.55 -6.32
CA TYR A 162 -9.03 15.65 -5.12
C TYR A 162 -7.70 14.91 -5.27
N CYS A 163 -7.67 13.78 -5.98
CA CYS A 163 -6.42 13.09 -6.29
C CYS A 163 -5.52 13.98 -7.17
N CYS A 164 -6.06 14.59 -8.22
CA CYS A 164 -5.30 15.53 -9.04
C CYS A 164 -4.73 16.69 -8.22
N ALA A 165 -5.57 17.36 -7.43
CA ALA A 165 -5.18 18.58 -6.73
C ALA A 165 -4.24 18.29 -5.53
N HIS A 166 -4.60 17.33 -4.68
CA HIS A 166 -3.93 17.15 -3.38
C HIS A 166 -2.86 16.07 -3.35
N LYS A 167 -2.84 15.18 -4.34
CA LYS A 167 -1.82 14.12 -4.43
C LYS A 167 -0.86 14.31 -5.60
N ALA A 168 -1.39 14.64 -6.78
CA ALA A 168 -0.57 14.82 -7.97
C ALA A 168 -0.05 16.26 -8.14
N GLY A 169 -0.58 17.25 -7.42
CA GLY A 169 -0.22 18.66 -7.59
C GLY A 169 -0.61 19.23 -8.96
N LEU A 170 -1.70 18.72 -9.51
CA LEU A 170 -2.28 19.13 -10.80
C LEU A 170 -3.53 19.99 -10.60
N ALA A 171 -4.05 20.58 -11.68
CA ALA A 171 -5.39 21.19 -11.65
C ALA A 171 -6.44 20.09 -11.31
N ALA A 172 -7.49 20.47 -10.58
CA ALA A 172 -8.50 19.52 -10.12
C ALA A 172 -9.19 18.77 -11.28
N ASP A 173 -9.35 19.41 -12.43
CA ASP A 173 -9.96 18.86 -13.64
C ASP A 173 -8.95 18.18 -14.58
N ALA A 174 -7.69 18.05 -14.17
CA ALA A 174 -6.62 17.49 -14.99
C ALA A 174 -6.90 16.06 -15.48
N TRP A 175 -7.70 15.29 -14.75
CA TRP A 175 -8.10 13.94 -15.13
C TRP A 175 -8.98 13.90 -16.42
N LYS A 176 -9.57 15.05 -16.83
CA LYS A 176 -10.32 15.20 -18.08
C LYS A 176 -9.41 15.47 -19.29
N ASP A 177 -8.13 15.83 -19.08
CA ASP A 177 -7.19 16.08 -20.15
C ASP A 177 -6.68 14.76 -20.75
N PRO A 178 -6.76 14.56 -22.09
CA PRO A 178 -6.25 13.36 -22.76
C PRO A 178 -4.76 13.08 -22.56
N LYS A 179 -3.97 14.06 -22.12
CA LYS A 179 -2.54 13.90 -21.78
C LYS A 179 -2.34 13.39 -20.35
N THR A 180 -3.38 13.29 -19.55
CA THR A 180 -3.32 12.72 -18.22
C THR A 180 -3.66 11.23 -18.29
N GLU A 181 -2.78 10.44 -17.74
CA GLU A 181 -2.98 8.99 -17.67
C GLU A 181 -3.66 8.67 -16.33
N VAL A 182 -4.79 7.96 -16.40
CA VAL A 182 -5.50 7.47 -15.21
C VAL A 182 -5.44 5.95 -15.23
N TYR A 183 -5.02 5.39 -14.09
CA TYR A 183 -4.95 3.94 -13.88
C TYR A 183 -5.85 3.57 -12.71
N LEU A 184 -6.52 2.45 -12.86
CA LEU A 184 -7.30 1.80 -11.80
C LEU A 184 -6.52 0.60 -11.27
N PHE A 185 -6.69 0.33 -9.97
CA PHE A 185 -6.16 -0.85 -9.31
C PHE A 185 -7.07 -1.24 -8.15
N THR A 186 -6.96 -2.47 -7.69
CA THR A 186 -7.61 -2.90 -6.45
C THR A 186 -6.56 -3.10 -5.37
N ALA A 187 -6.99 -3.07 -4.12
CA ALA A 187 -6.14 -3.38 -2.99
C ALA A 187 -6.81 -4.42 -2.10
N GLU A 188 -6.07 -5.42 -1.67
CA GLU A 188 -6.47 -6.25 -0.56
C GLU A 188 -5.77 -5.76 0.71
N VAL A 189 -6.57 -5.39 1.71
CA VAL A 189 -6.08 -4.79 2.96
C VAL A 189 -6.34 -5.78 4.09
N PHE A 190 -5.29 -6.08 4.86
CA PHE A 190 -5.38 -6.94 6.02
C PHE A 190 -4.36 -6.50 7.07
N GLY A 191 -4.67 -6.73 8.33
CA GLY A 191 -3.82 -6.30 9.43
C GLY A 191 -4.03 -7.13 10.68
N ALA A 192 -3.13 -6.96 11.64
CA ALA A 192 -3.22 -7.54 12.96
C ALA A 192 -2.36 -6.77 13.97
N ASP A 193 -2.71 -6.91 15.24
CA ASP A 193 -1.85 -6.46 16.34
C ASP A 193 -0.55 -7.29 16.37
N PHE A 194 0.58 -6.67 16.66
CA PHE A 194 1.88 -7.37 16.75
C PHE A 194 1.86 -8.56 17.72
N LYS A 195 1.10 -8.45 18.80
CA LYS A 195 0.96 -9.52 19.82
C LYS A 195 0.20 -10.76 19.32
N ASP A 196 -0.58 -10.61 18.23
CA ASP A 196 -1.46 -11.66 17.70
C ASP A 196 -0.88 -12.34 16.43
N ILE A 197 0.32 -11.93 16.01
CA ILE A 197 1.02 -12.45 14.81
C ILE A 197 1.97 -13.61 15.18
#